data_5d3d896f5a51f3c4bdfea9ff44e1f9be
#
_entry.id   5d3d896f5a51f3c4bdfea9ff44e1f9be
#
_cell.length_a   1.000
_cell.length_b   1.000
_cell.length_c   1.000
_cell.angle_alpha   90.00
_cell.angle_beta   90.00
_cell.angle_gamma   90.00
#
_symmetry.space_group_name_H-M   'P 1'
#
loop_
_entity.id
_entity.type
_entity.pdbx_description
1 polymer ?
#
loop_
_entity_poly.entity_id
_entity_poly.type
_entity_poly.pdbx_seq_one_letter_code
_entity_poly.pdbx_strand_id
1 'polypeptide(L)'
;VQATDLWKIAGWALACSIPVVLSGALTIRLARSWSLVVSMVALVLIPTLATLTGVLGASGFMITETFERTAVVLVIVSVVTIPAAVLLARYQARRTVWEQQIRDSERIAERSRRRLVAFVSHDLRTPLAGIRAGAEAIADGVVIEEEAREQAKYIEHESIRLSEMVDDLFEMSKINAGAVQPAHDTVALDEVVDDVVAVHRIVADRAGVALQVYLPDEPVRVIGSDRALVRVLSNLVANAIAHTPRGGHVTLALGRDGKEAWARVDDTGVGIDEADLPRVFDVAYRGSNGRVPRADSSSPSGSGLGLAIAAGLVQAHRGTLSACNLETGARFEVRLPFAGES
;
A
#
# COMPACT_ATOMS: atom_id res chain seq x y z
N VAL A 1 61.32 36.53 -12.63
CA VAL A 1 61.17 35.06 -12.61
C VAL A 1 61.51 34.61 -14.03
N GLN A 2 62.61 33.87 -14.22
CA GLN A 2 63.01 33.35 -15.52
C GLN A 2 61.99 32.23 -15.93
N ALA A 3 61.65 32.09 -17.23
CA ALA A 3 60.69 31.13 -17.74
C ALA A 3 60.99 29.67 -17.31
N THR A 4 62.25 29.33 -17.09
CA THR A 4 62.74 28.04 -16.59
C THR A 4 62.30 27.73 -15.15
N ASP A 5 62.08 28.75 -14.30
CA ASP A 5 61.68 28.55 -12.91
C ASP A 5 60.19 28.34 -12.81
N LEU A 6 59.38 28.94 -13.72
CA LEU A 6 57.95 28.71 -13.79
C LEU A 6 57.59 27.25 -14.09
N TRP A 7 58.33 26.59 -15.00
CA TRP A 7 58.09 25.18 -15.32
C TRP A 7 58.44 24.24 -14.16
N LYS A 8 59.47 24.54 -13.37
CA LYS A 8 59.82 23.78 -12.16
C LYS A 8 58.73 23.92 -11.09
N ILE A 9 58.25 25.13 -10.82
CA ILE A 9 57.19 25.43 -9.86
C ILE A 9 55.89 24.71 -10.28
N ALA A 10 55.50 24.83 -11.56
CA ALA A 10 54.34 24.15 -12.10
C ALA A 10 54.44 22.60 -12.02
N GLY A 11 55.65 22.06 -12.31
CA GLY A 11 55.91 20.61 -12.21
C GLY A 11 55.74 20.08 -10.80
N TRP A 12 56.29 20.75 -9.79
CA TRP A 12 56.13 20.36 -8.39
C TRP A 12 54.68 20.52 -7.89
N ALA A 13 54.03 21.62 -8.27
CA ALA A 13 52.62 21.82 -7.92
C ALA A 13 51.71 20.69 -8.47
N LEU A 14 51.90 20.31 -9.73
CA LEU A 14 51.17 19.21 -10.35
C LEU A 14 51.52 17.83 -9.75
N ALA A 15 52.82 17.59 -9.49
CA ALA A 15 53.25 16.32 -8.90
C ALA A 15 52.64 16.06 -7.50
N CYS A 16 52.42 17.15 -6.71
CA CYS A 16 51.81 17.05 -5.39
C CYS A 16 50.27 17.04 -5.42
N SER A 17 49.62 17.75 -6.34
CA SER A 17 48.16 17.84 -6.40
C SER A 17 47.48 16.64 -7.11
N ILE A 18 48.11 16.12 -8.18
CA ILE A 18 47.52 15.00 -8.96
C ILE A 18 47.26 13.72 -8.12
N PRO A 19 48.19 13.24 -7.27
CA PRO A 19 47.93 12.07 -6.43
C PRO A 19 46.73 12.26 -5.49
N VAL A 20 46.53 13.46 -4.96
CA VAL A 20 45.42 13.79 -4.07
C VAL A 20 44.09 13.73 -4.83
N VAL A 21 44.02 14.29 -6.03
CA VAL A 21 42.83 14.25 -6.89
C VAL A 21 42.52 12.83 -7.32
N LEU A 22 43.53 12.06 -7.73
CA LEU A 22 43.36 10.68 -8.16
C LEU A 22 42.91 9.76 -7.01
N SER A 23 43.51 9.89 -5.84
CA SER A 23 43.10 9.11 -4.66
C SER A 23 41.69 9.52 -4.20
N GLY A 24 41.35 10.81 -4.25
CA GLY A 24 40.01 11.29 -3.96
C GLY A 24 38.97 10.81 -4.96
N ALA A 25 39.28 10.82 -6.25
CA ALA A 25 38.38 10.27 -7.27
C ALA A 25 38.18 8.75 -7.13
N LEU A 26 39.26 8.03 -6.78
CA LEU A 26 39.19 6.60 -6.51
C LEU A 26 38.34 6.28 -5.27
N THR A 27 38.50 7.04 -4.18
CA THR A 27 37.69 6.88 -2.96
C THR A 27 36.21 7.15 -3.22
N ILE A 28 35.85 8.18 -3.99
CA ILE A 28 34.46 8.46 -4.38
C ILE A 28 33.92 7.31 -5.25
N ARG A 29 34.74 6.75 -6.13
CA ARG A 29 34.33 5.64 -7.03
C ARG A 29 34.14 4.32 -6.27
N LEU A 30 34.98 4.01 -5.30
CA LEU A 30 34.91 2.82 -4.46
C LEU A 30 33.80 2.94 -3.40
N ALA A 31 33.54 4.14 -2.93
CA ALA A 31 32.53 4.45 -1.91
C ALA A 31 31.10 4.62 -2.50
N ARG A 32 30.74 3.82 -3.48
CA ARG A 32 29.43 3.86 -4.16
C ARG A 32 28.24 3.62 -3.22
N SER A 33 28.49 3.10 -2.01
CA SER A 33 27.53 2.89 -0.92
C SER A 33 27.45 4.05 0.09
N TRP A 34 28.28 5.09 -0.05
CA TRP A 34 28.27 6.21 0.87
C TRP A 34 27.03 7.10 0.67
N SER A 35 26.59 7.71 1.77
CA SER A 35 25.48 8.66 1.70
C SER A 35 25.80 9.83 0.76
N LEU A 36 24.80 10.35 0.09
CA LEU A 36 24.91 11.49 -0.85
C LEU A 36 25.62 12.69 -0.18
N VAL A 37 25.39 12.88 1.12
CA VAL A 37 26.02 13.95 1.92
C VAL A 37 27.53 13.79 1.98
N VAL A 38 28.02 12.56 2.24
CA VAL A 38 29.46 12.28 2.32
C VAL A 38 30.13 12.47 0.96
N SER A 39 29.49 12.05 -0.12
CA SER A 39 30.00 12.24 -1.49
C SER A 39 30.12 13.72 -1.85
N MET A 40 29.13 14.55 -1.49
CA MET A 40 29.19 16.00 -1.75
C MET A 40 30.22 16.72 -0.89
N VAL A 41 30.39 16.32 0.37
CA VAL A 41 31.45 16.88 1.22
C VAL A 41 32.83 16.51 0.67
N ALA A 42 33.02 15.28 0.23
CA ALA A 42 34.26 14.83 -0.41
C ALA A 42 34.56 15.59 -1.69
N LEU A 43 33.57 15.93 -2.50
CA LEU A 43 33.69 16.70 -3.74
C LEU A 43 34.24 18.12 -3.49
N VAL A 44 34.00 18.72 -2.31
CA VAL A 44 34.49 20.02 -1.93
C VAL A 44 35.87 19.91 -1.25
N LEU A 45 36.07 18.90 -0.40
CA LEU A 45 37.32 18.71 0.35
C LEU A 45 38.50 18.29 -0.54
N ILE A 46 38.27 17.43 -1.54
CA ILE A 46 39.35 16.94 -2.40
C ILE A 46 40.06 18.08 -3.16
N PRO A 47 39.36 18.98 -3.88
CA PRO A 47 40.01 20.13 -4.53
C PRO A 47 40.71 21.07 -3.56
N THR A 48 40.14 21.33 -2.37
CA THR A 48 40.76 22.20 -1.38
C THR A 48 42.07 21.60 -0.83
N LEU A 49 42.09 20.29 -0.61
CA LEU A 49 43.29 19.56 -0.19
C LEU A 49 44.35 19.51 -1.32
N ALA A 50 43.90 19.30 -2.56
CA ALA A 50 44.77 19.28 -3.72
C ALA A 50 45.45 20.66 -3.97
N THR A 51 44.71 21.75 -3.79
CA THR A 51 45.28 23.11 -3.89
C THR A 51 46.29 23.38 -2.79
N LEU A 52 46.02 22.97 -1.55
CA LEU A 52 46.96 23.14 -0.44
C LEU A 52 48.26 22.36 -0.67
N THR A 53 48.15 21.09 -1.09
CA THR A 53 49.34 20.26 -1.40
C THR A 53 50.10 20.76 -2.61
N GLY A 54 49.42 21.31 -3.62
CA GLY A 54 50.04 21.94 -4.79
C GLY A 54 50.85 23.18 -4.42
N VAL A 55 50.31 24.05 -3.56
CA VAL A 55 51.01 25.24 -3.07
C VAL A 55 52.23 24.88 -2.21
N LEU A 56 52.08 23.85 -1.35
CA LEU A 56 53.21 23.34 -0.54
C LEU A 56 54.32 22.77 -1.42
N GLY A 57 53.97 22.01 -2.47
CA GLY A 57 54.96 21.50 -3.44
C GLY A 57 55.64 22.62 -4.23
N ALA A 58 54.88 23.64 -4.66
CA ALA A 58 55.44 24.79 -5.36
C ALA A 58 56.40 25.62 -4.52
N SER A 59 56.19 25.67 -3.20
CA SER A 59 57.10 26.36 -2.24
C SER A 59 58.33 25.52 -1.87
N GLY A 60 58.56 24.36 -2.50
CA GLY A 60 59.67 23.46 -2.23
C GLY A 60 59.64 22.87 -0.83
N PHE A 61 58.43 22.65 -0.28
CA PHE A 61 58.15 22.20 1.09
C PHE A 61 58.66 23.16 2.18
N MET A 62 59.02 24.40 1.84
CA MET A 62 59.35 25.45 2.79
C MET A 62 58.09 26.21 3.21
N ILE A 63 57.92 26.41 4.51
CA ILE A 63 56.89 27.29 5.07
C ILE A 63 57.36 28.72 4.86
N THR A 64 56.94 29.33 3.77
CA THR A 64 57.24 30.73 3.42
C THR A 64 56.08 31.62 3.84
N GLU A 65 56.33 32.93 3.97
CA GLU A 65 55.28 33.93 4.26
C GLU A 65 54.11 33.85 3.24
N THR A 66 54.40 33.50 2.00
CA THR A 66 53.42 33.31 0.94
C THR A 66 52.58 32.06 1.21
N PHE A 67 53.16 30.95 1.69
CA PHE A 67 52.46 29.73 2.07
C PHE A 67 51.52 29.98 3.25
N GLU A 68 51.98 30.66 4.31
CA GLU A 68 51.18 31.00 5.49
C GLU A 68 49.93 31.82 5.09
N ARG A 69 50.11 32.86 4.28
CA ARG A 69 48.99 33.68 3.77
C ARG A 69 48.00 32.85 2.97
N THR A 70 48.46 31.98 2.10
CA THR A 70 47.61 31.13 1.27
C THR A 70 46.87 30.08 2.13
N ALA A 71 47.54 29.49 3.11
CA ALA A 71 46.94 28.57 4.03
C ALA A 71 45.81 29.20 4.86
N VAL A 72 46.04 30.43 5.37
CA VAL A 72 45.01 31.20 6.09
C VAL A 72 43.77 31.45 5.21
N VAL A 73 44.00 31.90 3.96
CA VAL A 73 42.88 32.10 3.00
C VAL A 73 42.10 30.81 2.74
N LEU A 74 42.82 29.70 2.54
CA LEU A 74 42.18 28.38 2.31
C LEU A 74 41.37 27.89 3.52
N VAL A 75 41.87 28.12 4.74
CA VAL A 75 41.13 27.80 5.97
C VAL A 75 39.86 28.64 6.06
N ILE A 76 39.95 29.96 5.83
CA ILE A 76 38.76 30.84 5.86
C ILE A 76 37.75 30.43 4.80
N VAL A 77 38.18 30.15 3.58
CA VAL A 77 37.31 29.67 2.49
C VAL A 77 36.68 28.32 2.88
N SER A 78 37.45 27.42 3.48
CA SER A 78 36.95 26.11 3.90
C SER A 78 35.87 26.19 5.00
N VAL A 79 36.04 27.13 5.96
CA VAL A 79 35.06 27.39 7.03
C VAL A 79 33.72 27.85 6.47
N VAL A 80 33.69 28.50 5.33
CA VAL A 80 32.44 28.94 4.66
C VAL A 80 31.92 27.85 3.70
N THR A 81 32.80 27.26 2.91
CA THR A 81 32.38 26.32 1.84
C THR A 81 31.92 24.95 2.36
N ILE A 82 32.54 24.43 3.43
CA ILE A 82 32.19 23.13 3.98
C ILE A 82 30.74 23.13 4.57
N PRO A 83 30.36 24.10 5.45
CA PRO A 83 28.99 24.17 5.94
C PRO A 83 27.97 24.40 4.81
N ALA A 84 28.29 25.26 3.85
CA ALA A 84 27.45 25.49 2.68
C ALA A 84 27.24 24.20 1.85
N ALA A 85 28.32 23.45 1.61
CA ALA A 85 28.24 22.16 0.92
C ALA A 85 27.41 21.13 1.68
N VAL A 86 27.55 21.06 3.01
CA VAL A 86 26.75 20.16 3.86
C VAL A 86 25.27 20.54 3.84
N LEU A 87 24.94 21.84 3.92
CA LEU A 87 23.57 22.32 3.84
C LEU A 87 22.93 22.00 2.48
N LEU A 88 23.66 22.26 1.39
CA LEU A 88 23.20 21.99 0.04
C LEU A 88 22.99 20.48 -0.19
N ALA A 89 23.93 19.66 0.29
CA ALA A 89 23.82 18.20 0.21
C ALA A 89 22.62 17.66 0.97
N ARG A 90 22.37 18.18 2.18
CA ARG A 90 21.16 17.81 2.97
C ARG A 90 19.87 18.24 2.27
N TYR A 91 19.85 19.43 1.68
CA TYR A 91 18.69 19.91 0.92
C TYR A 91 18.41 19.03 -0.28
N GLN A 92 19.43 18.69 -1.06
CA GLN A 92 19.28 17.80 -2.23
C GLN A 92 18.91 16.38 -1.84
N ALA A 93 19.50 15.83 -0.78
CA ALA A 93 19.15 14.50 -0.29
C ALA A 93 17.67 14.40 0.12
N ARG A 94 17.14 15.43 0.80
CA ARG A 94 15.71 15.49 1.15
C ARG A 94 14.82 15.56 -0.09
N ARG A 95 15.23 16.35 -1.07
CA ARG A 95 14.45 16.51 -2.32
C ARG A 95 14.39 15.21 -3.13
N THR A 96 15.51 14.49 -3.27
CA THR A 96 15.55 13.21 -4.00
C THR A 96 14.71 12.11 -3.31
N VAL A 97 14.74 12.04 -1.98
CA VAL A 97 13.87 11.10 -1.23
C VAL A 97 12.40 11.42 -1.46
N TRP A 98 12.03 12.70 -1.42
CA TRP A 98 10.66 13.16 -1.66
C TRP A 98 10.19 12.83 -3.08
N GLU A 99 11.02 13.11 -4.09
CA GLU A 99 10.72 12.79 -5.49
C GLU A 99 10.64 11.28 -5.75
N GLN A 100 11.39 10.47 -5.00
CA GLN A 100 11.28 9.01 -5.06
C GLN A 100 9.97 8.52 -4.44
N GLN A 101 9.59 9.04 -3.28
CA GLN A 101 8.33 8.69 -2.63
C GLN A 101 7.11 9.02 -3.50
N ILE A 102 7.12 10.20 -4.15
CA ILE A 102 6.05 10.57 -5.09
C ILE A 102 6.00 9.59 -6.26
N ARG A 103 7.13 9.32 -6.90
CA ARG A 103 7.21 8.37 -8.02
C ARG A 103 6.80 6.95 -7.65
N ASP A 104 7.13 6.51 -6.45
CA ASP A 104 6.75 5.17 -5.99
C ASP A 104 5.25 5.11 -5.68
N SER A 105 4.66 6.16 -5.08
CA SER A 105 3.21 6.25 -4.88
C SER A 105 2.46 6.31 -6.21
N GLU A 106 2.92 7.08 -7.19
CA GLU A 106 2.35 7.11 -8.54
C GLU A 106 2.41 5.74 -9.24
N ARG A 107 3.54 5.03 -9.12
CA ARG A 107 3.68 3.68 -9.68
C ARG A 107 2.75 2.66 -9.02
N ILE A 108 2.56 2.75 -7.71
CA ILE A 108 1.63 1.90 -6.97
C ILE A 108 0.20 2.17 -7.44
N ALA A 109 -0.20 3.44 -7.52
CA ALA A 109 -1.52 3.85 -8.00
C ALA A 109 -1.78 3.39 -9.44
N GLU A 110 -0.81 3.57 -10.34
CA GLU A 110 -0.91 3.13 -11.74
C GLU A 110 -1.00 1.60 -11.86
N ARG A 111 -0.24 0.85 -11.06
CA ARG A 111 -0.33 -0.62 -11.03
C ARG A 111 -1.68 -1.08 -10.51
N SER A 112 -2.20 -0.44 -9.46
CA SER A 112 -3.53 -0.73 -8.92
C SER A 112 -4.61 -0.47 -9.97
N ARG A 113 -4.54 0.67 -10.66
CA ARG A 113 -5.46 1.01 -11.75
C ARG A 113 -5.41 0.00 -12.90
N ARG A 114 -4.22 -0.42 -13.34
CA ARG A 114 -4.07 -1.42 -14.41
C ARG A 114 -4.60 -2.78 -14.00
N ARG A 115 -4.36 -3.21 -12.74
CA ARG A 115 -4.93 -4.45 -12.19
C ARG A 115 -6.45 -4.39 -12.18
N LEU A 116 -7.02 -3.27 -11.71
CA LEU A 116 -8.45 -3.05 -11.68
C LEU A 116 -9.07 -3.17 -13.09
N VAL A 117 -8.50 -2.50 -14.08
CA VAL A 117 -8.99 -2.55 -15.48
C VAL A 117 -8.88 -3.96 -16.07
N ALA A 118 -7.77 -4.65 -15.84
CA ALA A 118 -7.57 -6.02 -16.31
C ALA A 118 -8.56 -6.98 -15.64
N PHE A 119 -8.76 -6.85 -14.33
CA PHE A 119 -9.71 -7.64 -13.54
C PHE A 119 -11.15 -7.42 -14.03
N VAL A 120 -11.58 -6.15 -14.12
CA VAL A 120 -12.92 -5.79 -14.60
C VAL A 120 -13.18 -6.37 -15.99
N SER A 121 -12.22 -6.26 -16.90
CA SER A 121 -12.38 -6.79 -18.26
C SER A 121 -12.51 -8.30 -18.33
N HIS A 122 -11.83 -9.03 -17.44
CA HIS A 122 -11.87 -10.48 -17.38
C HIS A 122 -13.11 -10.99 -16.64
N ASP A 123 -13.38 -10.45 -15.46
CA ASP A 123 -14.41 -10.97 -14.55
C ASP A 123 -15.83 -10.53 -14.92
N LEU A 124 -15.99 -9.40 -15.65
CA LEU A 124 -17.28 -9.04 -16.26
C LEU A 124 -17.59 -9.87 -17.53
N ARG A 125 -16.58 -10.34 -18.25
CA ARG A 125 -16.80 -11.12 -19.48
C ARG A 125 -17.44 -12.47 -19.21
N THR A 126 -17.09 -13.11 -18.11
CA THR A 126 -17.60 -14.46 -17.76
C THR A 126 -19.11 -14.47 -17.52
N PRO A 127 -19.68 -13.66 -16.59
CA PRO A 127 -21.13 -13.61 -16.40
C PRO A 127 -21.87 -13.12 -17.64
N LEU A 128 -21.32 -12.15 -18.37
CA LEU A 128 -21.92 -11.65 -19.59
C LEU A 128 -22.00 -12.73 -20.68
N ALA A 129 -20.97 -13.57 -20.82
CA ALA A 129 -21.01 -14.72 -21.73
C ALA A 129 -22.05 -15.76 -21.30
N GLY A 130 -22.20 -16.02 -19.99
CA GLY A 130 -23.22 -16.90 -19.45
C GLY A 130 -24.64 -16.39 -19.70
N ILE A 131 -24.89 -15.10 -19.41
CA ILE A 131 -26.17 -14.43 -19.72
C ILE A 131 -26.52 -14.57 -21.20
N ARG A 132 -25.55 -14.27 -22.06
CA ARG A 132 -25.75 -14.35 -23.50
C ARG A 132 -26.05 -15.75 -23.97
N ALA A 133 -25.26 -16.76 -23.53
CA ALA A 133 -25.50 -18.17 -23.89
C ALA A 133 -26.85 -18.66 -23.42
N GLY A 134 -27.29 -18.34 -22.19
CA GLY A 134 -28.60 -18.67 -21.67
C GLY A 134 -29.74 -18.02 -22.46
N ALA A 135 -29.57 -16.73 -22.82
CA ALA A 135 -30.56 -16.02 -23.64
C ALA A 135 -30.66 -16.58 -25.07
N GLU A 136 -29.51 -16.91 -25.71
CA GLU A 136 -29.47 -17.55 -27.03
C GLU A 136 -30.18 -18.94 -26.98
N ALA A 137 -29.90 -19.76 -25.92
CA ALA A 137 -30.55 -21.08 -25.78
C ALA A 137 -32.08 -21.00 -25.65
N ILE A 138 -32.59 -19.98 -24.95
CA ILE A 138 -34.03 -19.72 -24.83
C ILE A 138 -34.61 -19.23 -26.17
N ALA A 139 -33.91 -18.28 -26.84
CA ALA A 139 -34.38 -17.68 -28.09
C ALA A 139 -34.41 -18.67 -29.27
N ASP A 140 -33.44 -19.59 -29.32
CA ASP A 140 -33.37 -20.63 -30.36
C ASP A 140 -34.32 -21.83 -30.09
N GLY A 141 -35.05 -21.82 -28.98
CA GLY A 141 -35.95 -22.90 -28.60
C GLY A 141 -35.26 -24.24 -28.32
N VAL A 142 -33.98 -24.22 -27.98
CA VAL A 142 -33.17 -25.39 -27.68
C VAL A 142 -33.55 -26.00 -26.33
N VAL A 143 -34.10 -25.18 -25.42
CA VAL A 143 -34.48 -25.55 -24.05
C VAL A 143 -36.00 -25.64 -23.92
N ILE A 144 -36.49 -26.68 -23.22
CA ILE A 144 -37.92 -26.88 -22.93
C ILE A 144 -38.37 -26.04 -21.73
N GLU A 145 -39.67 -25.91 -21.48
CA GLU A 145 -40.25 -24.95 -20.52
C GLU A 145 -39.57 -24.94 -19.15
N GLU A 146 -39.25 -26.07 -18.54
CA GLU A 146 -38.61 -26.11 -17.22
C GLU A 146 -37.13 -25.68 -17.28
N GLU A 147 -36.40 -26.13 -18.29
CA GLU A 147 -35.02 -25.73 -18.54
C GLU A 147 -34.95 -24.24 -18.90
N ALA A 148 -35.93 -23.69 -19.62
CA ALA A 148 -36.01 -22.25 -19.91
C ALA A 148 -36.21 -21.41 -18.63
N ARG A 149 -36.97 -21.90 -17.66
CA ARG A 149 -37.11 -21.25 -16.35
C ARG A 149 -35.81 -21.28 -15.53
N GLU A 150 -35.11 -22.40 -15.56
CA GLU A 150 -33.79 -22.50 -14.90
C GLU A 150 -32.79 -21.58 -15.55
N GLN A 151 -32.75 -21.49 -16.89
CA GLN A 151 -31.89 -20.54 -17.59
C GLN A 151 -32.25 -19.08 -17.30
N ALA A 152 -33.54 -18.75 -17.19
CA ALA A 152 -33.98 -17.41 -16.80
C ALA A 152 -33.53 -17.04 -15.38
N LYS A 153 -33.61 -17.94 -14.41
CA LYS A 153 -33.08 -17.75 -13.05
C LYS A 153 -31.58 -17.60 -13.04
N TYR A 154 -30.88 -18.37 -13.87
CA TYR A 154 -29.43 -18.23 -14.02
C TYR A 154 -29.03 -16.83 -14.58
N ILE A 155 -29.76 -16.38 -15.63
CA ILE A 155 -29.56 -15.03 -16.21
C ILE A 155 -29.85 -13.95 -15.17
N GLU A 156 -30.94 -14.07 -14.41
CA GLU A 156 -31.27 -13.14 -13.31
C GLU A 156 -30.13 -13.07 -12.27
N HIS A 157 -29.65 -14.23 -11.82
CA HIS A 157 -28.57 -14.34 -10.85
C HIS A 157 -27.26 -13.71 -11.35
N GLU A 158 -26.86 -14.02 -12.59
CA GLU A 158 -25.64 -13.44 -13.18
C GLU A 158 -25.80 -11.93 -13.45
N SER A 159 -27.00 -11.44 -13.73
CA SER A 159 -27.30 -10.02 -13.88
C SER A 159 -27.16 -9.25 -12.57
N ILE A 160 -27.67 -9.81 -11.46
CA ILE A 160 -27.52 -9.24 -10.12
C ILE A 160 -26.02 -9.19 -9.75
N ARG A 161 -25.31 -10.29 -9.96
CA ARG A 161 -23.88 -10.38 -9.72
C ARG A 161 -23.07 -9.36 -10.52
N LEU A 162 -23.45 -9.13 -11.77
CA LEU A 162 -22.83 -8.11 -12.62
C LEU A 162 -23.05 -6.70 -12.05
N SER A 163 -24.26 -6.41 -11.58
CA SER A 163 -24.59 -5.14 -10.93
C SER A 163 -23.76 -4.91 -9.66
N GLU A 164 -23.62 -5.93 -8.82
CA GLU A 164 -22.77 -5.87 -7.61
C GLU A 164 -21.30 -5.59 -7.97
N MET A 165 -20.77 -6.24 -9.03
CA MET A 165 -19.39 -5.97 -9.47
C MET A 165 -19.21 -4.56 -10.02
N VAL A 166 -20.22 -3.97 -10.69
CA VAL A 166 -20.18 -2.58 -11.14
C VAL A 166 -20.21 -1.62 -9.96
N ASP A 167 -21.02 -1.90 -8.95
CA ASP A 167 -21.09 -1.10 -7.72
C ASP A 167 -19.76 -1.16 -6.93
N ASP A 168 -19.16 -2.34 -6.84
CA ASP A 168 -17.83 -2.55 -6.24
C ASP A 168 -16.76 -1.75 -6.99
N LEU A 169 -16.79 -1.76 -8.32
CA LEU A 169 -15.88 -0.98 -9.15
C LEU A 169 -16.03 0.53 -8.92
N PHE A 170 -17.27 0.99 -8.82
CA PHE A 170 -17.55 2.42 -8.58
C PHE A 170 -17.06 2.86 -7.20
N GLU A 171 -17.27 2.03 -6.18
CA GLU A 171 -16.78 2.28 -4.82
C GLU A 171 -15.25 2.29 -4.76
N MET A 172 -14.62 1.30 -5.39
CA MET A 172 -13.16 1.24 -5.50
C MET A 172 -12.57 2.44 -6.25
N SER A 173 -13.26 2.93 -7.28
CA SER A 173 -12.88 4.15 -8.00
C SER A 173 -12.90 5.39 -7.10
N LYS A 174 -13.93 5.54 -6.25
CA LYS A 174 -14.02 6.64 -5.26
C LYS A 174 -12.92 6.55 -4.21
N ILE A 175 -12.64 5.34 -3.70
CA ILE A 175 -11.56 5.10 -2.74
C ILE A 175 -10.22 5.53 -3.34
N ASN A 176 -9.91 5.07 -4.56
CA ASN A 176 -8.66 5.39 -5.24
C ASN A 176 -8.52 6.87 -5.61
N ALA A 177 -9.62 7.56 -5.84
CA ALA A 177 -9.64 9.02 -6.09
C ALA A 177 -9.52 9.85 -4.80
N GLY A 178 -9.49 9.22 -3.60
CA GLY A 178 -9.58 9.93 -2.33
C GLY A 178 -10.90 10.68 -2.14
N ALA A 179 -11.94 10.30 -2.90
CA ALA A 179 -13.23 10.96 -2.90
C ALA A 179 -14.18 10.43 -1.81
N VAL A 180 -13.75 9.42 -1.06
CA VAL A 180 -14.46 8.97 0.14
C VAL A 180 -14.26 10.01 1.23
N GLN A 181 -15.24 10.88 1.38
CA GLN A 181 -15.22 11.87 2.48
C GLN A 181 -15.51 11.12 3.78
N PRO A 182 -14.68 11.27 4.82
CA PRO A 182 -15.03 10.79 6.14
C PRO A 182 -16.29 11.57 6.57
N ALA A 183 -17.39 10.87 6.75
CA ALA A 183 -18.53 11.46 7.44
C ALA A 183 -18.08 11.78 8.86
N HIS A 184 -18.59 12.88 9.39
CA HIS A 184 -18.28 13.32 10.76
C HIS A 184 -19.40 12.95 11.74
N ASP A 185 -20.27 12.05 11.34
CA ASP A 185 -21.39 11.61 12.17
C ASP A 185 -20.93 10.57 13.20
N THR A 186 -21.55 10.61 14.37
CA THR A 186 -21.36 9.58 15.38
C THR A 186 -22.23 8.39 15.03
N VAL A 187 -21.60 7.24 14.78
CA VAL A 187 -22.26 5.98 14.40
C VAL A 187 -22.15 4.99 15.56
N ALA A 188 -23.25 4.36 15.93
CA ALA A 188 -23.31 3.27 16.87
C ALA A 188 -23.02 1.96 16.14
N LEU A 189 -21.90 1.29 16.46
CA LEU A 189 -21.48 0.06 15.77
C LEU A 189 -22.41 -1.13 16.04
N ASP A 190 -23.13 -1.12 17.16
CA ASP A 190 -24.16 -2.10 17.49
C ASP A 190 -25.31 -2.05 16.48
N GLU A 191 -25.79 -0.86 16.07
CA GLU A 191 -26.81 -0.68 15.02
C GLU A 191 -26.28 -1.19 13.66
N VAL A 192 -25.03 -0.88 13.33
CA VAL A 192 -24.38 -1.37 12.11
C VAL A 192 -24.32 -2.91 12.08
N VAL A 193 -24.00 -3.52 13.22
CA VAL A 193 -23.97 -5.00 13.34
C VAL A 193 -25.35 -5.58 13.15
N ASP A 194 -26.39 -5.00 13.74
CA ASP A 194 -27.77 -5.46 13.60
C ASP A 194 -28.21 -5.46 12.13
N ASP A 195 -27.91 -4.40 11.39
CA ASP A 195 -28.21 -4.29 9.97
C ASP A 195 -27.48 -5.36 9.14
N VAL A 196 -26.19 -5.56 9.40
CA VAL A 196 -25.37 -6.58 8.72
C VAL A 196 -25.88 -7.98 9.01
N VAL A 197 -26.22 -8.29 10.26
CA VAL A 197 -26.74 -9.59 10.68
C VAL A 197 -28.10 -9.87 10.07
N ALA A 198 -28.99 -8.87 10.01
CA ALA A 198 -30.30 -9.01 9.40
C ALA A 198 -30.21 -9.44 7.93
N VAL A 199 -29.28 -8.86 7.19
CA VAL A 199 -29.05 -9.20 5.76
C VAL A 199 -28.39 -10.57 5.61
N HIS A 200 -27.35 -10.87 6.39
CA HIS A 200 -26.50 -12.04 6.18
C HIS A 200 -27.03 -13.32 6.84
N ARG A 201 -27.99 -13.24 7.76
CA ARG A 201 -28.55 -14.41 8.44
C ARG A 201 -29.15 -15.40 7.46
N ILE A 202 -29.93 -14.92 6.49
CA ILE A 202 -30.57 -15.79 5.47
C ILE A 202 -29.50 -16.49 4.61
N VAL A 203 -28.42 -15.78 4.28
CA VAL A 203 -27.31 -16.30 3.48
C VAL A 203 -26.56 -17.37 4.28
N ALA A 204 -26.25 -17.11 5.55
CA ALA A 204 -25.58 -18.04 6.46
C ALA A 204 -26.42 -19.33 6.66
N ASP A 205 -27.72 -19.18 6.90
CA ASP A 205 -28.64 -20.33 7.05
C ASP A 205 -28.66 -21.21 5.80
N ARG A 206 -28.74 -20.64 4.60
CA ARG A 206 -28.66 -21.36 3.33
C ARG A 206 -27.32 -22.08 3.14
N ALA A 207 -26.21 -21.43 3.55
CA ALA A 207 -24.90 -22.02 3.53
C ALA A 207 -24.72 -23.11 4.61
N GLY A 208 -25.61 -23.19 5.59
CA GLY A 208 -25.51 -24.08 6.74
C GLY A 208 -24.43 -23.66 7.72
N VAL A 209 -24.20 -22.34 7.84
CA VAL A 209 -23.21 -21.70 8.71
C VAL A 209 -23.94 -20.95 9.83
N ALA A 210 -23.54 -21.17 11.09
CA ALA A 210 -24.14 -20.49 12.23
C ALA A 210 -23.54 -19.08 12.37
N LEU A 211 -24.35 -18.02 12.34
CA LEU A 211 -23.92 -16.64 12.58
C LEU A 211 -24.18 -16.27 14.04
N GLN A 212 -23.09 -15.98 14.77
CA GLN A 212 -23.10 -15.63 16.20
C GLN A 212 -22.69 -14.17 16.37
N VAL A 213 -23.29 -13.49 17.35
CA VAL A 213 -23.02 -12.07 17.61
C VAL A 213 -22.72 -11.87 19.08
N TYR A 214 -21.65 -11.14 19.38
CA TYR A 214 -21.24 -10.76 20.74
C TYR A 214 -21.07 -9.24 20.80
N LEU A 215 -22.00 -8.58 21.48
CA LEU A 215 -21.99 -7.16 21.72
C LEU A 215 -21.62 -6.86 23.18
N PRO A 216 -20.88 -5.78 23.46
CA PRO A 216 -20.70 -5.30 24.82
C PRO A 216 -21.96 -4.68 25.37
N ASP A 217 -22.06 -4.56 26.70
CA ASP A 217 -23.21 -3.94 27.38
C ASP A 217 -23.33 -2.44 27.09
N GLU A 218 -22.19 -1.77 26.85
CA GLU A 218 -22.14 -0.35 26.50
C GLU A 218 -22.05 -0.17 24.98
N PRO A 219 -22.82 0.77 24.41
CA PRO A 219 -22.78 1.07 22.98
C PRO A 219 -21.40 1.53 22.52
N VAL A 220 -20.87 0.97 21.44
CA VAL A 220 -19.59 1.32 20.86
C VAL A 220 -19.80 2.35 19.76
N ARG A 221 -19.37 3.59 19.99
CA ARG A 221 -19.54 4.70 19.06
C ARG A 221 -18.25 5.07 18.36
N VAL A 222 -18.31 5.32 17.05
CA VAL A 222 -17.21 5.77 16.22
C VAL A 222 -17.62 6.97 15.39
N ILE A 223 -16.64 7.72 14.87
CA ILE A 223 -16.92 8.79 13.91
C ILE A 223 -16.78 8.22 12.50
N GLY A 224 -17.85 8.29 11.71
CA GLY A 224 -17.82 7.74 10.38
C GLY A 224 -19.13 7.84 9.61
N SER A 225 -19.22 7.09 8.53
CA SER A 225 -20.42 6.91 7.73
C SER A 225 -21.03 5.55 8.03
N ASP A 226 -22.24 5.54 8.49
CA ASP A 226 -23.03 4.33 8.73
C ASP A 226 -23.01 3.40 7.50
N ARG A 227 -23.38 3.92 6.34
CA ARG A 227 -23.36 3.17 5.08
C ARG A 227 -21.99 2.54 4.76
N ALA A 228 -20.90 3.26 5.02
CA ALA A 228 -19.56 2.74 4.76
C ALA A 228 -19.20 1.62 5.74
N LEU A 229 -19.57 1.77 7.02
CA LEU A 229 -19.29 0.76 8.04
C LEU A 229 -20.14 -0.50 7.85
N VAL A 230 -21.44 -0.35 7.48
CA VAL A 230 -22.27 -1.47 7.04
C VAL A 230 -21.62 -2.21 5.87
N ARG A 231 -21.09 -1.50 4.87
CA ARG A 231 -20.40 -2.09 3.71
C ARG A 231 -19.13 -2.83 4.14
N VAL A 232 -18.32 -2.27 5.06
CA VAL A 232 -17.12 -2.91 5.60
C VAL A 232 -17.48 -4.24 6.25
N LEU A 233 -18.38 -4.22 7.24
CA LEU A 233 -18.75 -5.45 7.97
C LEU A 233 -19.46 -6.46 7.09
N SER A 234 -20.32 -6.03 6.15
CA SER A 234 -20.96 -6.91 5.17
C SER A 234 -19.94 -7.65 4.31
N ASN A 235 -18.89 -6.96 3.82
CA ASN A 235 -17.83 -7.59 3.04
C ASN A 235 -17.05 -8.63 3.85
N LEU A 236 -16.77 -8.34 5.13
CA LEU A 236 -16.06 -9.27 6.00
C LEU A 236 -16.93 -10.50 6.34
N VAL A 237 -18.20 -10.28 6.70
CA VAL A 237 -19.15 -11.37 7.03
C VAL A 237 -19.45 -12.23 5.81
N ALA A 238 -19.68 -11.63 4.63
CA ALA A 238 -19.90 -12.38 3.39
C ALA A 238 -18.69 -13.25 3.04
N ASN A 239 -17.46 -12.70 3.20
CA ASN A 239 -16.23 -13.46 2.99
C ASN A 239 -16.10 -14.62 3.99
N ALA A 240 -16.38 -14.40 5.27
CA ALA A 240 -16.33 -15.41 6.31
C ALA A 240 -17.32 -16.55 6.01
N ILE A 241 -18.58 -16.23 5.67
CA ILE A 241 -19.60 -17.24 5.31
C ILE A 241 -19.16 -18.05 4.08
N ALA A 242 -18.61 -17.39 3.04
CA ALA A 242 -18.19 -18.06 1.80
C ALA A 242 -17.03 -19.06 2.03
N HIS A 243 -16.17 -18.80 3.02
CA HIS A 243 -15.00 -19.64 3.31
C HIS A 243 -15.22 -20.63 4.46
N THR A 244 -16.35 -20.55 5.16
CA THR A 244 -16.72 -21.48 6.24
C THR A 244 -17.40 -22.71 5.65
N PRO A 245 -16.99 -23.94 6.02
CA PRO A 245 -17.67 -25.15 5.59
C PRO A 245 -19.05 -25.29 6.27
N ARG A 246 -19.91 -26.08 5.67
CA ARG A 246 -21.24 -26.40 6.23
C ARG A 246 -21.11 -27.00 7.63
N GLY A 247 -21.87 -26.51 8.59
CA GLY A 247 -21.78 -26.87 10.00
C GLY A 247 -20.77 -26.05 10.81
N GLY A 248 -20.02 -25.18 10.16
CA GLY A 248 -19.14 -24.21 10.84
C GLY A 248 -19.90 -22.99 11.37
N HIS A 249 -19.16 -22.05 11.94
CA HIS A 249 -19.75 -20.81 12.46
C HIS A 249 -18.89 -19.58 12.10
N VAL A 250 -19.56 -18.45 12.02
CA VAL A 250 -18.98 -17.12 11.88
C VAL A 250 -19.40 -16.30 13.10
N THR A 251 -18.45 -15.69 13.75
CA THR A 251 -18.66 -14.86 14.94
C THR A 251 -18.36 -13.40 14.61
N LEU A 252 -19.33 -12.51 14.85
CA LEU A 252 -19.17 -11.07 14.78
C LEU A 252 -19.18 -10.51 16.20
N ALA A 253 -18.08 -9.88 16.60
CA ALA A 253 -17.91 -9.33 17.95
C ALA A 253 -17.49 -7.87 17.90
N LEU A 254 -18.01 -7.07 18.82
CA LEU A 254 -17.62 -5.69 19.05
C LEU A 254 -16.96 -5.52 20.41
N GLY A 255 -16.14 -4.49 20.51
CA GLY A 255 -15.59 -4.07 21.79
C GLY A 255 -14.81 -2.77 21.71
N ARG A 256 -14.23 -2.39 22.84
CA ARG A 256 -13.43 -1.18 22.99
C ARG A 256 -12.13 -1.51 23.69
N ASP A 257 -11.05 -0.89 23.23
CA ASP A 257 -9.73 -0.97 23.85
C ASP A 257 -9.14 0.46 23.95
N GLY A 258 -9.27 1.06 25.13
CA GLY A 258 -8.84 2.43 25.36
C GLY A 258 -9.55 3.45 24.47
N LYS A 259 -8.80 4.02 23.52
CA LYS A 259 -9.29 5.03 22.56
C LYS A 259 -9.73 4.45 21.21
N GLU A 260 -9.73 3.15 21.07
CA GLU A 260 -10.11 2.46 19.84
C GLU A 260 -11.33 1.58 20.07
N ALA A 261 -12.27 1.63 19.15
CA ALA A 261 -13.31 0.65 18.98
C ALA A 261 -12.82 -0.44 18.03
N TRP A 262 -13.21 -1.69 18.26
CA TRP A 262 -12.87 -2.77 17.36
C TRP A 262 -14.12 -3.59 17.00
N ALA A 263 -14.13 -4.09 15.77
CA ALA A 263 -15.07 -5.09 15.29
C ALA A 263 -14.29 -6.29 14.75
N ARG A 264 -14.63 -7.50 15.15
CA ARG A 264 -13.98 -8.76 14.76
C ARG A 264 -14.96 -9.65 14.06
N VAL A 265 -14.52 -10.24 12.95
CA VAL A 265 -15.22 -11.31 12.25
C VAL A 265 -14.30 -12.51 12.27
N ASP A 266 -14.69 -13.53 13.03
CA ASP A 266 -13.97 -14.79 13.18
C ASP A 266 -14.74 -15.87 12.41
N ASP A 267 -14.06 -16.68 11.64
CA ASP A 267 -14.64 -17.82 10.95
C ASP A 267 -13.96 -19.14 11.39
N THR A 268 -14.65 -20.25 11.18
CA THR A 268 -14.10 -21.60 11.38
C THR A 268 -13.81 -22.30 10.06
N GLY A 269 -13.39 -21.52 9.08
CA GLY A 269 -13.04 -21.98 7.76
C GLY A 269 -11.66 -22.62 7.65
N VAL A 270 -11.17 -22.68 6.43
CA VAL A 270 -9.87 -23.30 6.12
C VAL A 270 -8.66 -22.41 6.49
N GLY A 271 -8.92 -21.20 7.00
CA GLY A 271 -7.87 -20.21 7.23
C GLY A 271 -7.28 -19.62 5.95
N ILE A 272 -6.23 -18.83 6.10
CA ILE A 272 -5.54 -18.11 5.04
C ILE A 272 -4.11 -18.65 4.97
N ASP A 273 -3.61 -18.95 3.76
CA ASP A 273 -2.19 -19.31 3.60
C ASP A 273 -1.29 -18.16 4.12
N GLU A 274 -0.25 -18.49 4.87
CA GLU A 274 0.67 -17.48 5.43
C GLU A 274 1.30 -16.58 4.34
N ALA A 275 1.54 -17.12 3.15
CA ALA A 275 2.05 -16.38 2.01
C ALA A 275 1.01 -15.40 1.45
N ASP A 276 -0.28 -15.65 1.67
CA ASP A 276 -1.39 -14.85 1.19
C ASP A 276 -1.80 -13.73 2.18
N LEU A 277 -1.56 -13.91 3.49
CA LEU A 277 -1.93 -12.97 4.54
C LEU A 277 -1.55 -11.50 4.25
N PRO A 278 -0.32 -11.19 3.79
CA PRO A 278 0.06 -9.81 3.50
C PRO A 278 -0.68 -9.18 2.32
N ARG A 279 -1.40 -9.99 1.53
CA ARG A 279 -1.98 -9.62 0.25
C ARG A 279 -3.49 -9.76 0.18
N VAL A 280 -4.14 -10.25 1.23
CA VAL A 280 -5.60 -10.51 1.22
C VAL A 280 -6.43 -9.24 0.98
N PHE A 281 -5.87 -8.06 1.26
CA PHE A 281 -6.48 -6.76 1.02
C PHE A 281 -6.08 -6.11 -0.32
N ASP A 282 -5.21 -6.75 -1.11
CA ASP A 282 -4.84 -6.27 -2.43
C ASP A 282 -6.05 -6.33 -3.38
N VAL A 283 -6.16 -5.32 -4.25
CA VAL A 283 -7.22 -5.26 -5.26
C VAL A 283 -7.16 -6.49 -6.18
N ALA A 284 -8.31 -7.15 -6.35
CA ALA A 284 -8.47 -8.34 -7.19
C ALA A 284 -7.57 -9.52 -6.79
N TYR A 285 -7.16 -9.58 -5.52
CA TYR A 285 -6.41 -10.72 -5.01
C TYR A 285 -7.35 -11.87 -4.69
N ARG A 286 -6.99 -13.07 -5.14
CA ARG A 286 -7.64 -14.32 -4.80
C ARG A 286 -6.55 -15.28 -4.33
N GLY A 287 -6.62 -15.72 -3.09
CA GLY A 287 -5.68 -16.65 -2.50
C GLY A 287 -5.60 -17.99 -3.25
N SER A 288 -4.57 -18.75 -2.96
CA SER A 288 -4.31 -20.07 -3.56
C SER A 288 -5.47 -21.04 -3.37
N ASN A 289 -6.15 -20.98 -2.23
CA ASN A 289 -7.32 -21.82 -1.89
C ASN A 289 -8.62 -21.37 -2.57
N GLY A 290 -8.73 -20.14 -3.05
CA GLY A 290 -9.89 -19.62 -3.79
C GLY A 290 -9.97 -20.06 -5.25
N ARG A 291 -8.97 -20.80 -5.76
CA ARG A 291 -8.92 -21.28 -7.15
C ARG A 291 -9.54 -22.65 -7.38
N VAL A 292 -9.91 -23.37 -6.31
CA VAL A 292 -10.53 -24.68 -6.45
C VAL A 292 -12.05 -24.47 -6.58
N PRO A 293 -12.65 -24.73 -7.77
CA PRO A 293 -14.10 -24.73 -7.89
C PRO A 293 -14.67 -25.83 -6.98
N ARG A 294 -15.45 -25.46 -5.97
CA ARG A 294 -16.28 -26.45 -5.27
C ARG A 294 -17.39 -26.89 -6.20
N ALA A 295 -17.51 -28.20 -6.42
CA ALA A 295 -18.48 -28.82 -7.33
C ALA A 295 -19.96 -28.52 -6.97
N ASP A 296 -20.24 -28.03 -5.75
CA ASP A 296 -21.56 -27.68 -5.24
C ASP A 296 -21.77 -26.17 -5.02
N SER A 297 -20.96 -25.31 -5.60
CA SER A 297 -21.03 -23.87 -5.32
C SER A 297 -22.09 -23.15 -6.14
N SER A 298 -23.34 -23.23 -5.63
CA SER A 298 -24.33 -22.15 -5.78
C SER A 298 -23.97 -20.89 -4.96
N SER A 299 -22.80 -20.87 -4.29
CA SER A 299 -22.31 -19.71 -3.57
C SER A 299 -21.56 -18.78 -4.51
N PRO A 300 -21.88 -17.49 -4.56
CA PRO A 300 -21.22 -16.53 -5.42
C PRO A 300 -19.75 -16.43 -5.04
N SER A 301 -18.88 -16.86 -5.94
CA SER A 301 -17.45 -16.57 -5.87
C SER A 301 -17.33 -15.04 -5.87
N GLY A 302 -16.98 -14.44 -4.74
CA GLY A 302 -16.88 -12.99 -4.58
C GLY A 302 -16.02 -12.35 -5.65
N SER A 303 -16.29 -11.09 -5.96
CA SER A 303 -15.56 -10.30 -6.96
C SER A 303 -14.04 -10.17 -6.70
N GLY A 304 -13.56 -10.53 -5.49
CA GLY A 304 -12.18 -10.26 -5.06
C GLY A 304 -11.91 -8.76 -4.77
N LEU A 305 -12.95 -7.94 -4.82
CA LEU A 305 -12.88 -6.52 -4.50
C LEU A 305 -13.34 -6.23 -3.07
N GLY A 306 -14.19 -7.06 -2.47
CA GLY A 306 -14.84 -6.79 -1.19
C GLY A 306 -13.86 -6.49 -0.05
N LEU A 307 -12.79 -7.29 0.13
CA LEU A 307 -11.77 -7.06 1.15
C LEU A 307 -10.95 -5.79 0.87
N ALA A 308 -10.64 -5.50 -0.40
CA ALA A 308 -9.94 -4.28 -0.79
C ALA A 308 -10.81 -3.03 -0.55
N ILE A 309 -12.12 -3.11 -0.83
CA ILE A 309 -13.09 -2.05 -0.53
C ILE A 309 -13.17 -1.84 1.00
N ALA A 310 -13.30 -2.92 1.78
CA ALA A 310 -13.32 -2.83 3.23
C ALA A 310 -12.06 -2.13 3.77
N ALA A 311 -10.88 -2.50 3.29
CA ALA A 311 -9.61 -1.87 3.69
C ALA A 311 -9.57 -0.39 3.32
N GLY A 312 -9.99 -0.02 2.12
CA GLY A 312 -10.03 1.38 1.68
C GLY A 312 -11.02 2.23 2.48
N LEU A 313 -12.20 1.70 2.78
CA LEU A 313 -13.21 2.39 3.60
C LEU A 313 -12.71 2.57 5.05
N VAL A 314 -12.13 1.53 5.64
CA VAL A 314 -11.54 1.61 7.00
C VAL A 314 -10.42 2.65 7.04
N GLN A 315 -9.54 2.67 6.04
CA GLN A 315 -8.48 3.68 5.94
C GLN A 315 -9.04 5.11 5.80
N ALA A 316 -10.12 5.31 5.03
CA ALA A 316 -10.80 6.60 4.92
C ALA A 316 -11.37 7.07 6.27
N HIS A 317 -11.72 6.14 7.18
CA HIS A 317 -12.16 6.40 8.55
C HIS A 317 -10.99 6.48 9.55
N ARG A 318 -9.72 6.58 9.08
CA ARG A 318 -8.50 6.61 9.92
C ARG A 318 -8.36 5.37 10.81
N GLY A 319 -8.97 4.28 10.41
CA GLY A 319 -8.88 3.00 11.06
C GLY A 319 -7.82 2.08 10.46
N THR A 320 -7.72 0.89 11.01
CA THR A 320 -6.88 -0.20 10.51
C THR A 320 -7.69 -1.46 10.34
N LEU A 321 -7.41 -2.22 9.28
CA LEU A 321 -7.96 -3.54 9.02
C LEU A 321 -6.83 -4.55 8.99
N SER A 322 -6.95 -5.61 9.75
CA SER A 322 -5.96 -6.68 9.83
C SER A 322 -6.60 -8.05 9.67
N ALA A 323 -5.79 -9.04 9.27
CA ALA A 323 -6.19 -10.43 9.18
C ALA A 323 -5.13 -11.32 9.82
N CYS A 324 -5.57 -12.38 10.51
CA CYS A 324 -4.69 -13.40 11.04
C CYS A 324 -5.41 -14.76 11.07
N ASN A 325 -4.65 -15.84 11.12
CA ASN A 325 -5.20 -17.17 11.35
C ASN A 325 -5.48 -17.40 12.83
N LEU A 326 -6.53 -18.12 13.13
CA LEU A 326 -6.85 -18.69 14.41
C LEU A 326 -6.40 -20.17 14.43
N GLU A 327 -6.61 -20.88 15.55
CA GLU A 327 -6.41 -22.34 15.62
C GLU A 327 -7.27 -23.05 14.58
N THR A 328 -8.48 -22.51 14.34
CA THR A 328 -9.40 -22.93 13.27
C THR A 328 -9.94 -21.68 12.58
N GLY A 329 -9.69 -21.56 11.27
CA GLY A 329 -10.18 -20.46 10.47
C GLY A 329 -9.36 -19.19 10.54
N ALA A 330 -9.98 -18.06 10.25
CA ALA A 330 -9.34 -16.75 10.19
C ALA A 330 -10.11 -15.71 11.02
N ARG A 331 -9.40 -14.66 11.39
CA ARG A 331 -9.94 -13.46 12.01
C ARG A 331 -9.65 -12.26 11.14
N PHE A 332 -10.66 -11.45 10.90
CA PHE A 332 -10.55 -10.09 10.38
C PHE A 332 -10.91 -9.11 11.49
N GLU A 333 -10.05 -8.14 11.75
CA GLU A 333 -10.24 -7.14 12.81
C GLU A 333 -10.16 -5.74 12.22
N VAL A 334 -11.25 -4.98 12.43
CA VAL A 334 -11.34 -3.54 12.13
C VAL A 334 -11.11 -2.79 13.43
N ARG A 335 -10.22 -1.80 13.42
CA ARG A 335 -10.03 -0.84 14.51
C ARG A 335 -10.33 0.57 14.02
N LEU A 336 -11.11 1.31 14.76
CA LEU A 336 -11.53 2.67 14.46
C LEU A 336 -11.31 3.57 15.67
N PRO A 337 -11.03 4.88 15.47
CA PRO A 337 -11.01 5.83 16.58
C PRO A 337 -12.37 5.86 17.28
N PHE A 338 -12.37 5.64 18.59
CA PHE A 338 -13.59 5.72 19.40
C PHE A 338 -14.04 7.16 19.50
N ALA A 339 -15.34 7.41 19.25
CA ALA A 339 -15.96 8.70 19.53
C ALA A 339 -16.20 8.80 21.04
N GLY A 340 -15.20 9.28 21.80
CA GLY A 340 -15.36 9.59 23.21
C GLY A 340 -16.43 10.64 23.41
N GLU A 341 -17.13 10.59 24.53
CA GLU A 341 -17.97 11.71 24.99
C GLU A 341 -17.06 12.94 25.11
N SER A 342 -17.40 13.99 24.31
CA SER A 342 -16.80 15.33 24.44
C SER A 342 -17.38 16.03 25.63
#